data_953a7747a1da7c5bc35f20d2561f77b4
#
_entry.id   953a7747a1da7c5bc35f20d2561f77b4
#
_cell.length_a   1.000
_cell.length_b   1.000
_cell.length_c   1.000
_cell.angle_alpha   90.00
_cell.angle_beta   90.00
_cell.angle_gamma   90.00
#
_symmetry.space_group_name_H-M   'P 1'
#
loop_
_entity.id
_entity.type
_entity.pdbx_description
1 polymer ?
#
loop_
_entity_poly.entity_id
_entity_poly.type
_entity_poly.pdbx_seq_one_letter_code
_entity_poly.pdbx_strand_id
1 'polypeptide(L)'
;MGLQAEQIADIVLMVKDAEERGTFTLLSTELQKYPAMKQLFQGKARRERGGEQLSFNAMVASNDSAQTTSLFAEIDVSQADLFKVGRVPWRHVTNYYAFDEREPVLNSRPDDLVDIIKGRRTDCFVDLAVKFEDWFWETPTGSEAADDAPPFGIKYWVGRANTDTTGAFQGDGANAGPVSTITAGAAGLSSITYPNWENYSVGYSAVSEDDFVDRLDKAAWSCDFTNPVSVPGSNGSQYGYYTVYSVFNSLRRIARDRNDDLGFDIRTRAPTYMGGEIMAVPYLTINDATQNPFYGIDWSVLKPTFLRGEWMKEITVMRPGKQHRTVVVFLDSTLNIECKNRRKLFVLYKPS
;
A
#
# COMPACT_ATOMS: atom_id res chain seq x y z
N MET A 1 30.17 13.29 -12.85
CA MET A 1 31.30 12.47 -12.38
C MET A 1 31.58 11.45 -13.45
N GLY A 2 32.81 11.35 -13.97
CA GLY A 2 33.16 10.23 -14.85
C GLY A 2 33.25 8.95 -14.02
N LEU A 3 32.94 7.81 -14.61
CA LEU A 3 33.14 6.50 -13.98
C LEU A 3 34.58 6.38 -13.49
N GLN A 4 34.78 5.97 -12.24
CA GLN A 4 36.13 5.70 -11.72
C GLN A 4 36.69 4.43 -12.36
N ALA A 5 38.00 4.30 -12.41
CA ALA A 5 38.68 3.14 -13.05
C ALA A 5 38.22 1.79 -12.44
N GLU A 6 37.88 1.78 -11.15
CA GLU A 6 37.34 0.60 -10.47
C GLU A 6 35.96 0.21 -11.00
N GLN A 7 35.08 1.19 -11.27
CA GLN A 7 33.77 0.93 -11.82
C GLN A 7 33.80 0.39 -13.26
N ILE A 8 34.82 0.82 -14.03
CA ILE A 8 35.05 0.28 -15.37
C ILE A 8 35.57 -1.17 -15.29
N ALA A 9 36.43 -1.48 -14.32
CA ALA A 9 36.92 -2.83 -14.09
C ALA A 9 35.81 -3.79 -13.67
N ASP A 10 34.88 -3.34 -12.81
CA ASP A 10 33.71 -4.11 -12.39
C ASP A 10 32.77 -4.39 -13.56
N ILE A 11 32.54 -3.40 -14.44
CA ILE A 11 31.74 -3.57 -15.66
C ILE A 11 32.37 -4.60 -16.60
N VAL A 12 33.69 -4.56 -16.79
CA VAL A 12 34.42 -5.53 -17.65
C VAL A 12 34.37 -6.94 -17.06
N LEU A 13 34.43 -7.06 -15.72
CA LEU A 13 34.28 -8.34 -15.04
C LEU A 13 32.85 -8.90 -15.14
N MET A 14 31.84 -8.06 -15.00
CA MET A 14 30.45 -8.43 -15.19
C MET A 14 30.17 -8.92 -16.61
N VAL A 15 30.75 -8.27 -17.62
CA VAL A 15 30.60 -8.66 -19.02
C VAL A 15 31.25 -10.03 -19.27
N LYS A 16 32.42 -10.29 -18.73
CA LYS A 16 33.08 -11.61 -18.85
C LYS A 16 32.27 -12.73 -18.18
N ASP A 17 31.70 -12.47 -17.01
CA ASP A 17 30.88 -13.46 -16.28
C ASP A 17 29.55 -13.73 -17.01
N ALA A 18 29.00 -12.72 -17.67
CA ALA A 18 27.80 -12.85 -18.51
C ALA A 18 28.07 -13.62 -19.81
N GLU A 19 29.25 -13.44 -20.40
CA GLU A 19 29.70 -14.17 -21.60
C GLU A 19 29.87 -15.68 -21.32
N GLU A 20 30.37 -16.03 -20.12
CA GLU A 20 30.57 -17.43 -19.72
C GLU A 20 29.26 -18.13 -19.31
N ARG A 21 28.24 -17.41 -18.77
CA ARG A 21 27.05 -17.99 -18.17
C ARG A 21 25.73 -17.61 -18.83
N GLY A 22 25.72 -16.63 -19.73
CA GLY A 22 24.54 -16.22 -20.51
C GLY A 22 23.39 -15.60 -19.74
N THR A 23 23.51 -15.38 -18.41
CA THR A 23 22.47 -14.78 -17.58
C THR A 23 23.03 -13.97 -16.42
N PHE A 24 22.51 -12.76 -16.21
CA PHE A 24 22.77 -12.01 -14.98
C PHE A 24 21.97 -12.60 -13.81
N THR A 25 22.61 -12.83 -12.68
CA THR A 25 21.94 -13.19 -11.45
C THR A 25 21.76 -11.94 -10.61
N LEU A 26 20.52 -11.53 -10.41
CA LEU A 26 20.19 -10.42 -9.50
C LEU A 26 20.34 -10.92 -8.06
N LEU A 27 21.38 -10.45 -7.37
CA LEU A 27 21.56 -10.68 -5.94
C LEU A 27 20.86 -9.55 -5.17
N SER A 28 19.62 -9.79 -4.77
CA SER A 28 18.95 -8.88 -3.85
C SER A 28 19.22 -9.33 -2.42
N THR A 29 19.72 -8.42 -1.60
CA THR A 29 19.91 -8.63 -0.16
C THR A 29 18.62 -8.43 0.63
N GLU A 30 17.57 -7.91 -0.02
CA GLU A 30 16.30 -7.64 0.58
C GLU A 30 15.34 -8.84 0.46
N LEU A 31 14.42 -8.94 1.39
CA LEU A 31 13.37 -9.96 1.37
C LEU A 31 12.43 -9.72 0.19
N GLN A 32 12.44 -10.64 -0.78
CA GLN A 32 11.71 -10.53 -2.05
C GLN A 32 10.22 -10.90 -1.90
N LYS A 33 9.52 -10.26 -0.98
CA LYS A 33 8.07 -10.40 -0.84
C LYS A 33 7.43 -9.03 -0.93
N TYR A 34 6.78 -8.78 -2.04
CA TYR A 34 6.11 -7.52 -2.35
C TYR A 34 4.59 -7.73 -2.44
N PRO A 35 3.90 -7.98 -1.30
CA PRO A 35 2.49 -8.32 -1.33
C PRO A 35 1.61 -7.15 -1.77
N ALA A 36 1.96 -5.91 -1.41
CA ALA A 36 1.20 -4.75 -1.85
C ALA A 36 1.37 -4.51 -3.34
N MET A 37 2.61 -4.58 -3.85
CA MET A 37 2.89 -4.43 -5.28
C MET A 37 2.15 -5.46 -6.11
N LYS A 38 2.10 -6.71 -5.67
CA LYS A 38 1.33 -7.76 -6.35
C LYS A 38 -0.14 -7.38 -6.51
N GLN A 39 -0.77 -6.84 -5.47
CA GLN A 39 -2.16 -6.42 -5.52
C GLN A 39 -2.35 -5.10 -6.31
N LEU A 40 -1.42 -4.16 -6.17
CA LEU A 40 -1.45 -2.88 -6.87
C LEU A 40 -1.35 -3.05 -8.40
N PHE A 41 -0.52 -4.00 -8.88
CA PHE A 41 -0.26 -4.17 -10.30
C PHE A 41 -1.10 -5.27 -10.98
N GLN A 42 -1.71 -6.19 -10.23
CA GLN A 42 -2.55 -7.26 -10.79
C GLN A 42 -3.96 -6.81 -11.24
N GLY A 43 -4.07 -5.69 -11.92
CA GLY A 43 -5.29 -5.29 -12.61
C GLY A 43 -6.33 -4.52 -11.77
N LYS A 44 -6.03 -4.17 -10.52
CA LYS A 44 -6.93 -3.39 -9.66
C LYS A 44 -6.71 -1.87 -9.74
N ALA A 45 -5.70 -1.46 -10.49
CA ALA A 45 -5.37 -0.07 -10.69
C ALA A 45 -6.43 0.65 -11.53
N ARG A 46 -6.90 1.79 -11.02
CA ARG A 46 -7.79 2.69 -11.75
C ARG A 46 -6.96 3.66 -12.58
N ARG A 47 -7.39 3.96 -13.80
CA ARG A 47 -6.76 4.95 -14.68
C ARG A 47 -7.69 6.14 -14.83
N GLU A 48 -7.25 7.30 -14.35
CA GLU A 48 -7.96 8.56 -14.54
C GLU A 48 -7.42 9.33 -15.74
N ARG A 49 -8.31 10.05 -16.42
CA ARG A 49 -7.94 10.80 -17.63
C ARG A 49 -7.28 12.13 -17.36
N GLY A 50 -7.38 12.64 -16.14
CA GLY A 50 -6.84 13.94 -15.74
C GLY A 50 -7.61 14.51 -14.58
N GLY A 51 -7.23 15.69 -14.13
CA GLY A 51 -7.78 16.41 -13.00
C GLY A 51 -6.64 16.93 -12.13
N GLU A 52 -6.85 18.03 -11.45
CA GLU A 52 -5.87 18.62 -10.53
C GLU A 52 -5.66 17.71 -9.31
N GLN A 53 -6.70 17.01 -8.87
CA GLN A 53 -6.69 16.09 -7.74
C GLN A 53 -7.60 14.89 -8.04
N LEU A 54 -7.33 13.78 -7.40
CA LEU A 54 -8.26 12.66 -7.34
C LEU A 54 -9.45 13.05 -6.46
N SER A 55 -10.66 12.90 -6.96
CA SER A 55 -11.88 13.17 -6.21
C SER A 55 -12.82 11.98 -6.22
N PHE A 56 -13.42 11.70 -5.08
CA PHE A 56 -14.44 10.68 -4.95
C PHE A 56 -15.57 11.16 -4.04
N ASN A 57 -16.79 10.72 -4.33
CA ASN A 57 -17.94 11.04 -3.50
C ASN A 57 -18.08 9.99 -2.40
N ALA A 58 -18.05 10.42 -1.15
CA ALA A 58 -18.31 9.59 0.01
C ALA A 58 -19.69 9.93 0.61
N MET A 59 -20.48 8.92 0.90
CA MET A 59 -21.71 9.07 1.68
C MET A 59 -21.31 9.04 3.16
N VAL A 60 -21.33 10.20 3.80
CA VAL A 60 -20.80 10.40 5.15
C VAL A 60 -21.88 10.46 6.22
N ALA A 61 -23.13 10.65 5.84
CA ALA A 61 -24.27 10.76 6.74
C ALA A 61 -25.47 9.95 6.24
N SER A 62 -26.37 9.60 7.13
CA SER A 62 -27.71 9.09 6.82
C SER A 62 -28.73 10.18 7.08
N ASN A 63 -29.80 10.22 6.31
CA ASN A 63 -30.86 11.21 6.51
C ASN A 63 -31.73 10.91 7.76
N ASP A 64 -31.71 9.67 8.23
CA ASP A 64 -32.47 9.18 9.40
C ASP A 64 -33.90 9.73 9.50
N SER A 65 -34.56 9.89 8.34
CA SER A 65 -35.90 10.49 8.21
C SER A 65 -37.02 9.47 8.27
N ALA A 66 -36.70 8.18 8.43
CA ALA A 66 -37.70 7.14 8.52
C ALA A 66 -38.46 7.24 9.86
N GLN A 67 -39.72 7.51 9.81
CA GLN A 67 -40.58 7.63 11.00
C GLN A 67 -41.94 6.98 10.78
N THR A 68 -42.55 6.57 11.87
CA THR A 68 -43.93 6.09 11.86
C THR A 68 -44.89 7.28 11.99
N THR A 69 -45.90 7.34 11.14
CA THR A 69 -46.85 8.45 11.15
C THR A 69 -48.25 7.93 11.42
N SER A 70 -49.07 8.73 12.12
CA SER A 70 -50.53 8.51 12.26
C SER A 70 -51.28 9.19 11.12
N LEU A 71 -52.57 8.82 10.95
CA LEU A 71 -53.47 9.50 10.01
C LEU A 71 -53.53 11.00 10.34
N PHE A 72 -53.32 11.86 9.33
CA PHE A 72 -53.34 13.32 9.43
C PHE A 72 -52.19 13.95 10.26
N ALA A 73 -51.11 13.23 10.51
CA ALA A 73 -49.95 13.82 11.16
C ALA A 73 -49.18 14.74 10.18
N GLU A 74 -48.71 15.86 10.68
CA GLU A 74 -47.76 16.73 9.97
C GLU A 74 -46.37 16.09 10.02
N ILE A 75 -45.71 16.05 8.89
CA ILE A 75 -44.33 15.53 8.77
C ILE A 75 -43.37 16.70 8.56
N ASP A 76 -42.45 16.85 9.46
CA ASP A 76 -41.36 17.80 9.28
C ASP A 76 -40.33 17.24 8.28
N VAL A 77 -40.21 17.89 7.13
CA VAL A 77 -39.33 17.43 6.05
C VAL A 77 -38.01 18.17 6.12
N SER A 78 -36.99 17.49 6.61
CA SER A 78 -35.59 17.96 6.60
C SER A 78 -34.74 17.03 5.75
N GLN A 79 -33.74 17.59 5.04
CA GLN A 79 -32.79 16.81 4.26
C GLN A 79 -31.38 17.05 4.78
N ALA A 80 -30.68 15.99 5.18
CA ALA A 80 -29.28 16.06 5.56
C ALA A 80 -28.38 16.15 4.33
N ASP A 81 -27.20 16.76 4.47
CA ASP A 81 -26.14 16.78 3.45
C ASP A 81 -25.41 15.43 3.47
N LEU A 82 -25.85 14.51 2.61
CA LEU A 82 -25.48 13.11 2.60
C LEU A 82 -24.07 12.86 1.99
N PHE A 83 -23.70 13.67 1.01
CA PHE A 83 -22.50 13.41 0.19
C PHE A 83 -21.44 14.48 0.41
N LYS A 84 -20.22 14.03 0.62
CA LYS A 84 -19.02 14.88 0.64
C LYS A 84 -18.00 14.38 -0.35
N VAL A 85 -17.20 15.32 -0.87
CA VAL A 85 -16.15 15.02 -1.83
C VAL A 85 -14.83 14.86 -1.08
N GLY A 86 -14.30 13.64 -1.05
CA GLY A 86 -12.94 13.39 -0.63
C GLY A 86 -11.96 13.77 -1.74
N ARG A 87 -10.83 14.38 -1.38
CA ARG A 87 -9.79 14.85 -2.31
C ARG A 87 -8.44 14.26 -1.93
N VAL A 88 -7.74 13.77 -2.94
CA VAL A 88 -6.41 13.18 -2.79
C VAL A 88 -5.50 13.79 -3.84
N PRO A 89 -4.39 14.46 -3.46
CA PRO A 89 -3.49 15.08 -4.41
C PRO A 89 -2.74 14.02 -5.24
N TRP A 90 -2.34 14.36 -6.45
CA TRP A 90 -1.42 13.54 -7.23
C TRP A 90 -0.03 13.56 -6.62
N ARG A 91 0.69 12.44 -6.73
CA ARG A 91 2.09 12.30 -6.33
C ARG A 91 2.93 11.92 -7.53
N HIS A 92 4.00 12.66 -7.74
CA HIS A 92 4.94 12.45 -8.83
C HIS A 92 6.16 11.70 -8.30
N VAL A 93 6.45 10.58 -8.92
CA VAL A 93 7.58 9.73 -8.57
C VAL A 93 8.46 9.58 -9.79
N THR A 94 9.74 9.88 -9.61
CA THR A 94 10.74 9.80 -10.67
C THR A 94 11.88 8.90 -10.23
N ASN A 95 12.27 7.99 -11.09
CA ASN A 95 13.52 7.23 -10.98
C ASN A 95 14.31 7.39 -12.28
N TYR A 96 15.61 7.11 -12.29
CA TYR A 96 16.41 7.27 -13.49
C TYR A 96 17.54 6.26 -13.56
N TYR A 97 17.93 5.95 -14.77
CA TYR A 97 19.20 5.28 -15.06
C TYR A 97 19.98 6.05 -16.12
N ALA A 98 21.31 5.98 -16.04
CA ALA A 98 22.18 6.73 -16.92
C ALA A 98 23.28 5.86 -17.51
N PHE A 99 23.72 6.22 -18.71
CA PHE A 99 24.87 5.60 -19.35
C PHE A 99 25.67 6.64 -20.15
N ASP A 100 26.98 6.41 -20.35
CA ASP A 100 27.85 7.29 -21.13
C ASP A 100 27.90 6.77 -22.59
N GLU A 101 27.83 7.68 -23.57
CA GLU A 101 27.94 7.35 -25.01
C GLU A 101 29.28 6.67 -25.36
N ARG A 102 30.29 6.73 -24.49
CA ARG A 102 31.59 6.09 -24.68
C ARG A 102 31.65 4.65 -24.20
N GLU A 103 30.71 4.22 -23.37
CA GLU A 103 30.66 2.83 -22.90
C GLU A 103 30.63 1.81 -24.05
N PRO A 104 29.88 2.07 -25.17
CA PRO A 104 29.91 1.21 -26.34
C PRO A 104 31.28 1.09 -27.01
N VAL A 105 32.03 2.18 -26.97
CA VAL A 105 33.37 2.23 -27.64
C VAL A 105 34.40 1.50 -26.81
N LEU A 106 34.25 1.47 -25.49
CA LEU A 106 35.14 0.76 -24.56
C LEU A 106 34.84 -0.75 -24.55
N ASN A 107 33.59 -1.14 -24.78
CA ASN A 107 33.21 -2.54 -24.96
C ASN A 107 33.23 -2.88 -26.43
N SER A 108 34.19 -3.68 -26.87
CA SER A 108 34.41 -4.01 -28.28
C SER A 108 33.32 -4.87 -28.93
N ARG A 109 32.27 -5.27 -28.18
CA ARG A 109 31.16 -6.10 -28.66
C ARG A 109 29.80 -5.40 -28.42
N PRO A 110 29.01 -5.16 -29.48
CA PRO A 110 27.72 -4.47 -29.36
C PRO A 110 26.70 -5.23 -28.48
N ASP A 111 26.76 -6.54 -28.44
CA ASP A 111 25.81 -7.37 -27.68
C ASP A 111 25.97 -7.22 -26.17
N ASP A 112 27.20 -7.07 -25.68
CA ASP A 112 27.52 -6.91 -24.26
C ASP A 112 27.00 -5.59 -23.70
N LEU A 113 27.05 -4.52 -24.50
CA LEU A 113 26.51 -3.21 -24.12
C LEU A 113 24.99 -3.24 -23.93
N VAL A 114 24.29 -3.91 -24.82
CA VAL A 114 22.82 -4.02 -24.77
C VAL A 114 22.39 -4.71 -23.47
N ASP A 115 23.16 -5.68 -23.01
CA ASP A 115 22.87 -6.40 -21.77
C ASP A 115 23.12 -5.54 -20.52
N ILE A 116 24.16 -4.71 -20.51
CA ILE A 116 24.43 -3.77 -19.41
C ILE A 116 23.30 -2.72 -19.30
N ILE A 117 22.87 -2.15 -20.40
CA ILE A 117 21.76 -1.18 -20.41
C ILE A 117 20.46 -1.84 -19.97
N LYS A 118 20.18 -3.06 -20.43
CA LYS A 118 19.04 -3.86 -19.96
C LYS A 118 19.11 -4.12 -18.45
N GLY A 119 20.29 -4.47 -17.93
CA GLY A 119 20.52 -4.67 -16.52
C GLY A 119 20.19 -3.42 -15.70
N ARG A 120 20.72 -2.25 -16.07
CA ARG A 120 20.45 -0.97 -15.40
C ARG A 120 18.97 -0.56 -15.48
N ARG A 121 18.33 -0.81 -16.63
CA ARG A 121 16.89 -0.59 -16.78
C ARG A 121 16.08 -1.49 -15.85
N THR A 122 16.42 -2.77 -15.80
CA THR A 122 15.74 -3.72 -14.91
C THR A 122 15.91 -3.35 -13.44
N ASP A 123 17.13 -2.96 -13.03
CA ASP A 123 17.43 -2.48 -11.68
C ASP A 123 16.57 -1.25 -11.32
N CYS A 124 16.48 -0.28 -12.23
CA CYS A 124 15.64 0.90 -12.05
C CYS A 124 14.16 0.54 -11.80
N PHE A 125 13.61 -0.44 -12.51
CA PHE A 125 12.25 -0.92 -12.28
C PHE A 125 12.11 -1.66 -10.95
N VAL A 126 13.09 -2.47 -10.57
CA VAL A 126 13.10 -3.19 -9.29
C VAL A 126 13.17 -2.20 -8.13
N ASP A 127 14.08 -1.22 -8.19
CA ASP A 127 14.21 -0.18 -7.16
C ASP A 127 12.90 0.61 -6.99
N LEU A 128 12.26 0.98 -8.09
CA LEU A 128 10.98 1.67 -8.04
C LEU A 128 9.88 0.78 -7.39
N ALA A 129 9.87 -0.51 -7.70
CA ALA A 129 8.92 -1.45 -7.11
C ALA A 129 9.14 -1.61 -5.59
N VAL A 130 10.40 -1.69 -5.15
CA VAL A 130 10.76 -1.73 -3.72
C VAL A 130 10.29 -0.47 -3.02
N LYS A 131 10.57 0.71 -3.59
CA LYS A 131 10.14 1.99 -3.02
C LYS A 131 8.63 2.14 -2.92
N PHE A 132 7.87 1.68 -3.90
CA PHE A 132 6.41 1.68 -3.83
C PHE A 132 5.87 0.77 -2.73
N GLU A 133 6.48 -0.41 -2.53
CA GLU A 133 6.12 -1.29 -1.42
C GLU A 133 6.39 -0.63 -0.08
N ASP A 134 7.55 -0.01 0.09
CA ASP A 134 7.94 0.69 1.32
C ASP A 134 6.97 1.85 1.62
N TRP A 135 6.70 2.71 0.66
CA TRP A 135 5.78 3.83 0.81
C TRP A 135 4.35 3.39 1.11
N PHE A 136 3.93 2.25 0.57
CA PHE A 136 2.60 1.71 0.89
C PHE A 136 2.45 1.39 2.39
N TRP A 137 3.52 0.90 3.02
CA TRP A 137 3.52 0.54 4.44
C TRP A 137 3.99 1.67 5.36
N GLU A 138 4.59 2.71 4.81
CA GLU A 138 5.08 3.87 5.54
C GLU A 138 3.97 4.88 5.82
N THR A 139 4.20 5.73 6.82
CA THR A 139 3.38 6.92 7.05
C THR A 139 3.91 8.06 6.19
N PRO A 140 3.06 8.85 5.53
CA PRO A 140 3.55 10.02 4.83
C PRO A 140 4.28 10.95 5.81
N THR A 141 5.52 11.29 5.49
CA THR A 141 6.44 12.10 6.31
C THR A 141 6.27 13.58 6.07
N GLY A 142 5.20 14.09 5.69
CA GLY A 142 5.00 15.52 5.40
C GLY A 142 3.55 15.95 5.55
N SER A 143 3.30 17.22 5.36
CA SER A 143 1.96 17.77 5.22
C SER A 143 1.31 17.15 3.98
N GLU A 144 0.00 16.88 4.03
CA GLU A 144 -0.77 16.48 2.85
C GLU A 144 -0.60 17.41 1.64
N ALA A 145 -0.27 18.67 1.90
CA ALA A 145 -0.05 19.70 0.89
C ALA A 145 1.38 19.74 0.35
N ALA A 146 2.32 18.98 0.90
CA ALA A 146 3.69 18.96 0.39
C ALA A 146 3.78 18.19 -0.93
N ASP A 147 4.33 18.82 -1.96
CA ASP A 147 4.43 18.23 -3.31
C ASP A 147 5.43 17.07 -3.36
N ASP A 148 6.40 17.04 -2.45
CA ASP A 148 7.47 16.05 -2.34
C ASP A 148 7.10 14.84 -1.45
N ALA A 149 5.91 14.81 -0.87
CA ALA A 149 5.48 13.70 -0.04
C ALA A 149 5.25 12.42 -0.88
N PRO A 150 5.57 11.24 -0.33
CA PRO A 150 5.32 9.97 -1.01
C PRO A 150 3.82 9.72 -1.23
N PRO A 151 3.45 8.77 -2.12
CA PRO A 151 2.07 8.32 -2.25
C PRO A 151 1.48 7.86 -0.92
N PHE A 152 0.19 8.09 -0.72
CA PHE A 152 -0.46 7.74 0.54
C PHE A 152 -0.52 6.22 0.75
N GLY A 153 0.10 5.78 1.83
CA GLY A 153 0.12 4.38 2.23
C GLY A 153 -1.07 3.97 3.09
N ILE A 154 -1.03 2.72 3.58
CA ILE A 154 -2.10 2.18 4.44
C ILE A 154 -2.23 2.94 5.76
N LYS A 155 -1.13 3.41 6.33
CA LYS A 155 -1.12 4.15 7.61
C LYS A 155 -1.78 5.53 7.50
N TYR A 156 -1.91 6.07 6.30
CA TYR A 156 -2.70 7.27 6.06
C TYR A 156 -4.21 7.01 6.16
N TRP A 157 -4.65 5.84 5.69
CA TRP A 157 -6.07 5.49 5.66
C TRP A 157 -6.56 4.79 6.92
N VAL A 158 -5.67 4.09 7.65
CA VAL A 158 -6.00 3.27 8.81
C VAL A 158 -5.33 3.84 10.05
N GLY A 159 -6.09 4.58 10.85
CA GLY A 159 -5.66 5.08 12.15
C GLY A 159 -5.60 3.98 13.20
N ARG A 160 -4.70 4.14 14.17
CA ARG A 160 -4.56 3.28 15.34
C ARG A 160 -4.88 4.08 16.60
N ALA A 161 -5.75 3.59 17.46
CA ALA A 161 -5.96 4.19 18.78
C ALA A 161 -4.90 3.68 19.76
N ASN A 162 -4.28 4.57 20.51
CA ASN A 162 -3.17 4.21 21.40
C ASN A 162 -3.58 3.38 22.64
N THR A 163 -4.86 3.27 22.98
CA THR A 163 -5.29 2.69 24.27
C THR A 163 -6.49 1.77 24.20
N ASP A 164 -7.11 1.57 23.05
CA ASP A 164 -8.35 0.82 23.00
C ASP A 164 -8.11 -0.69 22.81
N THR A 165 -8.39 -1.44 23.87
CA THR A 165 -8.37 -2.91 23.89
C THR A 165 -9.75 -3.53 23.61
N THR A 166 -10.82 -2.74 23.59
CA THR A 166 -12.19 -3.22 23.37
C THR A 166 -12.57 -3.32 21.90
N GLY A 167 -11.89 -2.56 21.03
CA GLY A 167 -12.14 -2.48 19.60
C GLY A 167 -13.38 -1.64 19.27
N ALA A 168 -13.15 -0.62 18.46
CA ALA A 168 -14.18 0.28 17.98
C ALA A 168 -13.85 0.83 16.60
N PHE A 169 -14.84 1.43 15.93
CA PHE A 169 -14.57 2.33 14.83
C PHE A 169 -13.96 3.61 15.38
N GLN A 170 -12.85 4.01 14.79
CA GLN A 170 -12.08 5.16 15.27
C GLN A 170 -11.61 6.02 14.10
N GLY A 171 -11.64 7.31 14.36
CA GLY A 171 -11.31 8.29 13.37
C GLY A 171 -9.95 8.94 13.56
N ASP A 172 -9.79 10.12 12.96
CA ASP A 172 -8.57 10.90 12.88
C ASP A 172 -8.35 11.78 14.14
N GLY A 173 -8.77 11.30 15.31
CA GLY A 173 -8.61 12.03 16.58
C GLY A 173 -7.18 12.01 17.11
N ALA A 174 -6.93 12.73 18.21
CA ALA A 174 -5.60 12.89 18.84
C ALA A 174 -4.88 11.58 19.19
N ASN A 175 -5.61 10.46 19.25
CA ASN A 175 -5.09 9.13 19.56
C ASN A 175 -4.99 8.20 18.34
N ALA A 176 -5.16 8.73 17.13
CA ALA A 176 -5.24 7.92 15.91
C ALA A 176 -3.88 7.41 15.39
N GLY A 177 -2.83 7.49 16.20
CA GLY A 177 -1.49 7.01 15.83
C GLY A 177 -0.82 7.83 14.73
N PRO A 178 -0.23 7.19 13.71
CA PRO A 178 0.55 7.92 12.68
C PRO A 178 -0.25 8.96 11.89
N VAL A 179 -1.57 8.85 11.87
CA VAL A 179 -2.49 9.79 11.17
C VAL A 179 -2.76 11.05 12.00
N SER A 180 -2.29 11.13 13.24
CA SER A 180 -2.51 12.29 14.13
C SER A 180 -1.98 13.62 13.58
N THR A 181 -1.10 13.59 12.59
CA THR A 181 -0.57 14.79 11.91
C THR A 181 -1.51 15.36 10.85
N ILE A 182 -2.57 14.65 10.50
CA ILE A 182 -3.54 15.07 9.47
C ILE A 182 -4.67 15.85 10.13
N THR A 183 -4.53 17.16 10.20
CA THR A 183 -5.48 18.04 10.87
C THR A 183 -6.86 18.10 10.20
N ALA A 184 -6.92 17.90 8.90
CA ALA A 184 -8.17 17.96 8.12
C ALA A 184 -8.88 16.60 7.98
N GLY A 185 -8.28 15.52 8.49
CA GLY A 185 -8.74 14.14 8.29
C GLY A 185 -8.32 13.53 6.95
N ALA A 186 -8.43 12.22 6.82
CA ALA A 186 -8.04 11.52 5.61
C ALA A 186 -8.87 11.97 4.40
N ALA A 187 -8.21 12.36 3.32
CA ALA A 187 -8.80 12.95 2.11
C ALA A 187 -9.59 14.26 2.35
N GLY A 188 -9.23 15.02 3.38
CA GLY A 188 -9.92 16.26 3.76
C GLY A 188 -11.30 16.03 4.40
N LEU A 189 -11.60 14.80 4.82
CA LEU A 189 -12.84 14.44 5.52
C LEU A 189 -12.52 14.12 6.98
N SER A 190 -12.93 15.00 7.90
CA SER A 190 -12.72 14.79 9.32
C SER A 190 -13.70 13.74 9.86
N SER A 191 -13.22 12.69 10.46
CA SER A 191 -14.01 11.67 11.13
C SER A 191 -14.69 12.19 12.41
N ILE A 192 -14.18 13.25 13.03
CA ILE A 192 -14.84 13.93 14.15
C ILE A 192 -16.19 14.52 13.71
N THR A 193 -16.20 15.09 12.49
CA THR A 193 -17.44 15.65 11.90
C THR A 193 -18.31 14.58 11.26
N TYR A 194 -17.68 13.54 10.71
CA TYR A 194 -18.33 12.46 9.98
C TYR A 194 -17.99 11.09 10.57
N PRO A 195 -18.70 10.62 11.61
CA PRO A 195 -18.39 9.35 12.30
C PRO A 195 -18.44 8.11 11.41
N ASN A 196 -19.12 8.20 10.27
CA ASN A 196 -19.12 7.12 9.29
C ASN A 196 -17.80 7.00 8.48
N TRP A 197 -16.90 7.98 8.61
CA TRP A 197 -15.59 8.01 7.95
C TRP A 197 -14.47 7.51 8.88
N GLU A 198 -14.69 6.38 9.54
CA GLU A 198 -13.78 5.77 10.51
C GLU A 198 -13.35 4.38 10.06
N ASN A 199 -12.17 3.93 10.47
CA ASN A 199 -11.73 2.55 10.34
C ASN A 199 -11.87 1.80 11.67
N TYR A 200 -11.90 0.48 11.63
CA TYR A 200 -11.91 -0.33 12.84
C TYR A 200 -10.49 -0.54 13.37
N SER A 201 -10.29 -0.32 14.66
CA SER A 201 -9.01 -0.61 15.31
C SER A 201 -9.21 -1.26 16.68
N VAL A 202 -8.32 -2.19 17.04
CA VAL A 202 -8.34 -2.89 18.30
C VAL A 202 -6.93 -3.25 18.75
N GLY A 203 -6.67 -3.04 20.04
CA GLY A 203 -5.44 -3.48 20.69
C GLY A 203 -5.52 -4.94 21.11
N TYR A 204 -4.39 -5.66 21.10
CA TYR A 204 -4.27 -7.00 21.67
C TYR A 204 -3.03 -7.09 22.57
N SER A 205 -3.03 -8.01 23.53
CA SER A 205 -1.92 -8.19 24.48
C SER A 205 -1.00 -9.34 24.07
N ALA A 206 -1.58 -10.45 23.64
CA ALA A 206 -0.86 -11.66 23.26
C ALA A 206 -1.44 -12.25 21.97
N VAL A 207 -0.59 -12.90 21.18
CA VAL A 207 -1.05 -13.66 20.01
C VAL A 207 -1.48 -15.04 20.53
N SER A 208 -2.72 -15.12 20.97
CA SER A 208 -3.39 -16.31 21.45
C SER A 208 -4.76 -16.45 20.82
N GLU A 209 -5.41 -17.55 21.04
CA GLU A 209 -6.74 -17.82 20.55
C GLU A 209 -7.76 -16.91 21.22
N ASP A 210 -7.75 -16.87 22.55
CA ASP A 210 -8.71 -16.15 23.39
C ASP A 210 -8.54 -14.61 23.33
N ASP A 211 -7.40 -14.09 22.84
CA ASP A 211 -7.16 -12.66 22.74
C ASP A 211 -7.12 -12.20 21.28
N PHE A 212 -6.12 -12.67 20.52
CA PHE A 212 -5.90 -12.19 19.15
C PHE A 212 -6.98 -12.68 18.19
N VAL A 213 -7.31 -13.99 18.21
CA VAL A 213 -8.26 -14.57 17.23
C VAL A 213 -9.67 -14.06 17.48
N ASP A 214 -10.11 -13.98 18.73
CA ASP A 214 -11.43 -13.44 19.08
C ASP A 214 -11.58 -11.98 18.63
N ARG A 215 -10.52 -11.19 18.80
CA ARG A 215 -10.53 -9.78 18.34
C ARG A 215 -10.49 -9.66 16.83
N LEU A 216 -9.77 -10.58 16.15
CA LEU A 216 -9.77 -10.64 14.70
C LEU A 216 -11.15 -10.98 14.16
N ASP A 217 -11.84 -11.95 14.76
CA ASP A 217 -13.21 -12.34 14.40
C ASP A 217 -14.18 -11.19 14.61
N LYS A 218 -14.08 -10.48 15.74
CA LYS A 218 -14.87 -9.28 16.00
C LYS A 218 -14.60 -8.17 14.99
N ALA A 219 -13.33 -7.93 14.64
CA ALA A 219 -12.95 -6.92 13.67
C ALA A 219 -13.48 -7.25 12.27
N ALA A 220 -13.31 -8.48 11.84
CA ALA A 220 -13.80 -8.95 10.55
C ALA A 220 -15.33 -8.87 10.46
N TRP A 221 -16.03 -9.31 11.49
CA TRP A 221 -17.49 -9.21 11.57
C TRP A 221 -17.99 -7.76 11.54
N SER A 222 -17.30 -6.86 12.24
CA SER A 222 -17.66 -5.43 12.27
C SER A 222 -17.44 -4.73 10.93
N CYS A 223 -16.46 -5.19 10.14
CA CYS A 223 -16.13 -4.60 8.83
C CYS A 223 -16.87 -5.25 7.66
N ASP A 224 -17.40 -6.46 7.84
CA ASP A 224 -18.15 -7.19 6.80
C ASP A 224 -19.64 -6.86 6.87
N PHE A 225 -19.99 -5.63 6.51
CA PHE A 225 -21.38 -5.24 6.41
C PHE A 225 -21.87 -5.27 4.96
N THR A 226 -23.07 -5.80 4.77
CA THR A 226 -23.76 -5.83 3.49
C THR A 226 -24.90 -4.84 3.50
N ASN A 227 -24.96 -4.00 2.48
CA ASN A 227 -26.11 -3.09 2.33
C ASN A 227 -27.39 -3.87 2.09
N PRO A 228 -28.49 -3.55 2.79
CA PRO A 228 -29.78 -4.21 2.61
C PRO A 228 -30.40 -3.95 1.23
N VAL A 229 -29.94 -2.93 0.54
CA VAL A 229 -30.37 -2.55 -0.80
C VAL A 229 -29.15 -2.60 -1.73
N SER A 230 -29.35 -3.12 -2.94
CA SER A 230 -28.29 -3.13 -3.96
C SER A 230 -27.90 -1.71 -4.35
N VAL A 231 -26.73 -1.29 -3.94
CA VAL A 231 -26.15 0.03 -4.27
C VAL A 231 -25.14 -0.16 -5.41
N PRO A 232 -25.23 0.61 -6.51
CA PRO A 232 -24.25 0.55 -7.58
C PRO A 232 -22.81 0.79 -7.05
N GLY A 233 -21.88 -0.12 -7.37
CA GLY A 233 -20.50 -0.03 -6.91
C GLY A 233 -20.20 -0.73 -5.58
N SER A 234 -21.16 -1.34 -4.91
CA SER A 234 -20.96 -2.22 -3.77
C SER A 234 -20.62 -3.64 -4.28
N ASN A 235 -19.38 -3.83 -4.71
CA ASN A 235 -18.88 -5.16 -5.07
C ASN A 235 -18.49 -5.91 -3.80
N GLY A 236 -18.51 -7.24 -3.87
CA GLY A 236 -18.12 -8.12 -2.76
C GLY A 236 -16.73 -7.76 -2.20
N SER A 237 -16.56 -8.00 -0.92
CA SER A 237 -15.31 -7.72 -0.20
C SER A 237 -14.18 -8.64 -0.67
N GLN A 238 -13.00 -8.11 -0.84
CA GLN A 238 -11.78 -8.85 -1.21
C GLN A 238 -10.68 -8.55 -0.19
N TYR A 239 -10.73 -9.26 0.93
CA TYR A 239 -9.77 -9.06 2.00
C TYR A 239 -8.42 -9.71 1.71
N GLY A 240 -7.36 -8.95 1.99
CA GLY A 240 -6.00 -9.43 2.17
C GLY A 240 -5.55 -9.13 3.59
N TYR A 241 -4.82 -10.07 4.20
CA TYR A 241 -4.36 -9.96 5.58
C TYR A 241 -2.85 -9.85 5.61
N TYR A 242 -2.34 -8.80 6.26
CA TYR A 242 -0.93 -8.45 6.26
C TYR A 242 -0.42 -8.19 7.66
N THR A 243 0.71 -8.79 8.02
CA THR A 243 1.21 -8.70 9.38
C THR A 243 2.74 -8.78 9.45
N VAL A 244 3.27 -8.64 10.65
CA VAL A 244 4.68 -8.82 10.99
C VAL A 244 5.00 -10.32 11.08
N TYR A 245 6.25 -10.71 10.79
CA TYR A 245 6.66 -12.12 10.82
C TYR A 245 6.45 -12.80 12.18
N SER A 246 6.63 -12.07 13.29
CA SER A 246 6.42 -12.61 14.64
C SER A 246 4.97 -13.05 14.87
N VAL A 247 4.00 -12.23 14.47
CA VAL A 247 2.56 -12.56 14.56
C VAL A 247 2.21 -13.69 13.61
N PHE A 248 2.69 -13.64 12.37
CA PHE A 248 2.50 -14.69 11.39
C PHE A 248 2.97 -16.06 11.90
N ASN A 249 4.19 -16.11 12.50
CA ASN A 249 4.73 -17.35 13.04
C ASN A 249 3.94 -17.87 14.25
N SER A 250 3.44 -16.96 15.10
CA SER A 250 2.59 -17.34 16.24
C SER A 250 1.25 -17.90 15.79
N LEU A 251 0.61 -17.28 14.80
CA LEU A 251 -0.63 -17.80 14.20
C LEU A 251 -0.42 -19.17 13.54
N ARG A 252 0.73 -19.36 12.88
CA ARG A 252 1.10 -20.64 12.31
C ARG A 252 1.31 -21.72 13.36
N ARG A 253 1.79 -21.36 14.55
CA ARG A 253 1.89 -22.30 15.70
C ARG A 253 0.50 -22.72 16.19
N ILE A 254 -0.40 -21.75 16.42
CA ILE A 254 -1.78 -22.02 16.83
C ILE A 254 -2.49 -22.93 15.82
N ALA A 255 -2.32 -22.66 14.53
CA ALA A 255 -2.91 -23.50 13.46
C ALA A 255 -2.35 -24.93 13.43
N ARG A 256 -1.08 -25.11 13.81
CA ARG A 256 -0.48 -26.45 13.92
C ARG A 256 -0.99 -27.23 15.14
N ASP A 257 -1.08 -26.56 16.28
CA ASP A 257 -1.48 -27.23 17.53
C ASP A 257 -2.91 -27.78 17.47
N ARG A 258 -3.71 -27.27 16.54
CA ARG A 258 -5.08 -27.73 16.28
C ARG A 258 -5.22 -28.79 15.17
N ASN A 259 -4.19 -28.98 14.39
CA ASN A 259 -4.27 -29.87 13.23
C ASN A 259 -3.49 -31.15 13.49
N ASP A 260 -4.14 -32.13 14.12
CA ASP A 260 -3.57 -33.43 14.46
C ASP A 260 -3.23 -34.28 13.20
N ASP A 261 -3.79 -33.92 12.03
CA ASP A 261 -3.59 -34.61 10.76
C ASP A 261 -2.34 -34.14 9.96
N LEU A 262 -1.46 -33.36 10.55
CA LEU A 262 -0.37 -32.69 9.83
C LEU A 262 0.75 -33.62 9.33
N GLY A 263 0.73 -34.89 9.63
CA GLY A 263 1.74 -35.83 9.16
C GLY A 263 3.18 -35.33 9.35
N PHE A 264 4.13 -35.88 8.60
CA PHE A 264 5.55 -35.51 8.67
C PHE A 264 5.94 -34.23 7.90
N ASP A 265 4.99 -33.46 7.33
CA ASP A 265 5.33 -32.26 6.57
C ASP A 265 5.46 -31.04 7.47
N ILE A 266 6.71 -30.63 7.69
CA ILE A 266 7.08 -29.43 8.47
C ILE A 266 6.64 -28.14 7.76
N ARG A 267 6.39 -28.17 6.44
CA ARG A 267 5.94 -27.04 5.65
C ARG A 267 4.42 -26.92 5.68
N THR A 268 3.91 -26.29 6.71
CA THR A 268 2.51 -25.88 6.73
C THR A 268 2.25 -24.81 5.67
N ARG A 269 1.11 -24.87 5.00
CA ARG A 269 0.61 -23.78 4.16
C ARG A 269 0.55 -22.48 4.96
N ALA A 270 0.58 -21.34 4.26
CA ALA A 270 0.32 -20.06 4.92
C ALA A 270 -1.02 -20.13 5.67
N PRO A 271 -1.10 -19.61 6.90
CA PRO A 271 -2.37 -19.56 7.61
C PRO A 271 -3.37 -18.74 6.79
N THR A 272 -4.58 -19.24 6.69
CA THR A 272 -5.68 -18.58 5.98
C THR A 272 -6.75 -18.17 6.99
N TYR A 273 -7.36 -17.01 6.77
CA TYR A 273 -8.46 -16.53 7.57
C TYR A 273 -9.62 -16.14 6.62
N MET A 274 -10.81 -16.69 6.83
CA MET A 274 -12.00 -16.46 5.99
C MET A 274 -11.72 -16.55 4.48
N GLY A 275 -10.88 -17.49 4.05
CA GLY A 275 -10.51 -17.69 2.65
C GLY A 275 -9.43 -16.74 2.12
N GLY A 276 -8.97 -15.76 2.91
CA GLY A 276 -7.85 -14.89 2.60
C GLY A 276 -6.53 -15.42 3.17
N GLU A 277 -5.46 -15.32 2.40
CA GLU A 277 -4.12 -15.69 2.84
C GLU A 277 -3.54 -14.61 3.76
N ILE A 278 -2.97 -15.03 4.90
CA ILE A 278 -2.23 -14.12 5.78
C ILE A 278 -0.78 -14.07 5.31
N MET A 279 -0.30 -12.87 5.01
CA MET A 279 1.05 -12.64 4.52
C MET A 279 1.90 -11.87 5.53
N ALA A 280 3.15 -12.32 5.73
CA ALA A 280 4.14 -11.55 6.46
C ALA A 280 4.81 -10.53 5.53
N VAL A 281 4.83 -9.26 5.96
CA VAL A 281 5.43 -8.15 5.21
C VAL A 281 6.80 -7.83 5.80
N PRO A 282 7.87 -7.88 5.00
CA PRO A 282 9.22 -7.59 5.47
C PRO A 282 9.36 -6.17 6.04
N TYR A 283 8.83 -5.18 5.36
CA TYR A 283 8.87 -3.78 5.80
C TYR A 283 8.28 -3.59 7.20
N LEU A 284 7.10 -4.17 7.47
CA LEU A 284 6.46 -4.09 8.79
C LEU A 284 7.29 -4.83 9.85
N THR A 285 7.95 -5.92 9.48
CA THR A 285 8.79 -6.70 10.40
C THR A 285 10.01 -5.91 10.87
N ILE A 286 10.58 -5.07 10.01
CA ILE A 286 11.76 -4.26 10.31
C ILE A 286 11.37 -2.97 11.05
N ASN A 287 10.35 -2.26 10.54
CA ASN A 287 10.06 -0.90 10.95
C ASN A 287 8.94 -0.80 12.01
N ASP A 288 8.10 -1.82 12.17
CA ASP A 288 6.91 -1.78 13.02
C ASP A 288 6.83 -2.95 14.04
N ALA A 289 7.98 -3.53 14.38
CA ALA A 289 8.10 -4.69 15.25
C ALA A 289 7.61 -4.44 16.69
N THR A 290 7.55 -3.19 17.14
CA THR A 290 7.12 -2.85 18.50
C THR A 290 5.62 -3.03 18.67
N GLN A 291 4.83 -2.53 17.74
CA GLN A 291 3.38 -2.60 17.78
C GLN A 291 2.79 -3.84 17.11
N ASN A 292 3.60 -4.61 16.39
CA ASN A 292 3.21 -5.86 15.73
C ASN A 292 1.84 -5.78 15.03
N PRO A 293 1.65 -4.88 14.07
CA PRO A 293 0.35 -4.67 13.47
C PRO A 293 -0.10 -5.84 12.59
N PHE A 294 -1.42 -6.03 12.56
CA PHE A 294 -2.11 -6.90 11.64
C PHE A 294 -3.18 -6.09 10.92
N TYR A 295 -3.03 -5.94 9.61
CA TYR A 295 -3.95 -5.19 8.77
C TYR A 295 -4.89 -6.12 8.01
N GLY A 296 -6.18 -5.81 8.05
CA GLY A 296 -7.17 -6.34 7.11
C GLY A 296 -7.54 -5.26 6.10
N ILE A 297 -7.19 -5.51 4.85
CA ILE A 297 -7.36 -4.56 3.76
C ILE A 297 -8.36 -5.11 2.75
N ASP A 298 -9.46 -4.40 2.55
CA ASP A 298 -10.38 -4.71 1.44
C ASP A 298 -9.93 -3.98 0.16
N TRP A 299 -9.37 -4.74 -0.76
CA TRP A 299 -8.92 -4.23 -2.05
C TRP A 299 -10.05 -3.80 -3.00
N SER A 300 -11.29 -4.02 -2.62
CA SER A 300 -12.43 -3.48 -3.37
C SER A 300 -12.58 -1.98 -3.19
N VAL A 301 -12.21 -1.46 -2.00
CA VAL A 301 -12.36 -0.05 -1.61
C VAL A 301 -11.06 0.74 -1.64
N LEU A 302 -9.92 0.07 -1.43
CA LEU A 302 -8.59 0.68 -1.52
C LEU A 302 -8.00 0.40 -2.90
N LYS A 303 -7.81 1.44 -3.69
CA LYS A 303 -7.36 1.30 -5.08
C LYS A 303 -6.24 2.27 -5.41
N PRO A 304 -5.14 1.79 -6.03
CA PRO A 304 -4.17 2.67 -6.64
C PRO A 304 -4.79 3.31 -7.89
N THR A 305 -4.58 4.59 -8.05
CA THR A 305 -5.06 5.36 -9.19
C THR A 305 -3.88 6.02 -9.88
N PHE A 306 -3.76 5.78 -11.18
CA PHE A 306 -2.69 6.30 -12.02
C PHE A 306 -3.23 7.35 -12.99
N LEU A 307 -2.44 8.37 -13.26
CA LEU A 307 -2.72 9.31 -14.32
C LEU A 307 -2.46 8.63 -15.67
N ARG A 308 -3.43 8.71 -16.57
CA ARG A 308 -3.35 8.05 -17.88
C ARG A 308 -2.21 8.65 -18.73
N GLY A 309 -1.27 7.82 -19.14
CA GLY A 309 -0.12 8.21 -19.94
C GLY A 309 1.11 8.64 -19.13
N GLU A 310 1.00 8.72 -17.79
CA GLU A 310 2.08 9.09 -16.88
C GLU A 310 2.37 7.93 -15.89
N TRP A 311 2.25 6.69 -16.34
CA TRP A 311 2.60 5.51 -15.59
C TRP A 311 3.82 4.83 -16.19
N MET A 312 4.92 4.77 -15.43
CA MET A 312 6.21 4.21 -15.84
C MET A 312 6.63 4.70 -17.23
N LYS A 313 6.49 5.99 -17.46
CA LYS A 313 6.81 6.64 -18.73
C LYS A 313 8.31 6.90 -18.78
N GLU A 314 8.96 6.31 -19.77
CA GLU A 314 10.38 6.54 -20.04
C GLU A 314 10.58 7.82 -20.85
N ILE A 315 11.37 8.74 -20.33
CA ILE A 315 11.75 9.99 -20.98
C ILE A 315 13.27 10.04 -21.09
N THR A 316 13.77 10.04 -22.31
CA THR A 316 15.22 10.10 -22.58
C THR A 316 15.68 11.54 -22.69
N VAL A 317 16.67 11.92 -21.90
CA VAL A 317 17.33 13.22 -21.96
C VAL A 317 18.79 13.02 -22.35
N MET A 318 19.16 13.55 -23.48
CA MET A 318 20.55 13.54 -23.94
C MET A 318 21.28 14.76 -23.36
N ARG A 319 22.48 14.53 -22.81
CA ARG A 319 23.40 15.59 -22.33
C ARG A 319 22.77 16.52 -21.28
N PRO A 320 22.36 16.00 -20.13
CA PRO A 320 21.77 16.83 -19.08
C PRO A 320 22.82 17.80 -18.50
N GLY A 321 22.57 19.08 -18.66
CA GLY A 321 23.29 20.17 -18.00
C GLY A 321 24.79 20.16 -18.18
N LYS A 322 25.52 19.83 -17.11
CA LYS A 322 26.99 19.88 -17.04
C LYS A 322 27.71 18.60 -17.52
N GLN A 323 26.96 17.60 -17.95
CA GLN A 323 27.53 16.30 -18.36
C GLN A 323 27.68 16.23 -19.88
N HIS A 324 28.90 15.90 -20.35
CA HIS A 324 29.26 16.08 -21.76
C HIS A 324 28.69 14.99 -22.69
N ARG A 325 28.62 13.72 -22.25
CA ARG A 325 28.20 12.58 -23.10
C ARG A 325 27.31 11.58 -22.36
N THR A 326 26.58 12.05 -21.40
CA THR A 326 25.70 11.19 -20.61
C THR A 326 24.28 11.22 -21.16
N VAL A 327 23.71 10.05 -21.35
CA VAL A 327 22.29 9.86 -21.64
C VAL A 327 21.63 9.45 -20.34
N VAL A 328 20.59 10.17 -19.95
CA VAL A 328 19.78 9.84 -18.77
C VAL A 328 18.38 9.50 -19.26
N VAL A 329 17.87 8.38 -18.79
CA VAL A 329 16.49 7.96 -19.01
C VAL A 329 15.75 8.08 -17.69
N PHE A 330 14.75 8.95 -17.64
CA PHE A 330 13.87 9.10 -16.50
C PHE A 330 12.69 8.16 -16.64
N LEU A 331 12.29 7.56 -15.53
CA LEU A 331 11.10 6.74 -15.40
C LEU A 331 10.11 7.46 -14.50
N ASP A 332 9.17 8.16 -15.11
CA ASP A 332 8.20 9.00 -14.41
C ASP A 332 6.89 8.25 -14.17
N SER A 333 6.34 8.45 -12.98
CA SER A 333 5.05 7.90 -12.60
C SER A 333 4.25 8.92 -11.79
N THR A 334 2.99 9.11 -12.15
CA THR A 334 2.05 9.94 -11.39
C THR A 334 0.92 9.08 -10.88
N LEU A 335 0.83 8.94 -9.55
CA LEU A 335 -0.15 8.08 -8.91
C LEU A 335 -0.50 8.57 -7.50
N ASN A 336 -1.58 8.05 -6.96
CA ASN A 336 -1.84 8.00 -5.53
C ASN A 336 -2.82 6.86 -5.22
N ILE A 337 -3.04 6.57 -3.95
CA ILE A 337 -3.95 5.53 -3.49
C ILE A 337 -5.20 6.19 -2.95
N GLU A 338 -6.36 5.80 -3.44
CA GLU A 338 -7.66 6.27 -2.96
C GLU A 338 -8.35 5.19 -2.13
N CYS A 339 -9.01 5.60 -1.05
CA CYS A 339 -9.90 4.75 -0.28
C CYS A 339 -11.32 5.33 -0.33
N LYS A 340 -12.29 4.55 -0.80
CA LYS A 340 -13.68 5.00 -0.91
C LYS A 340 -14.50 4.73 0.34
N ASN A 341 -14.09 3.76 1.15
CA ASN A 341 -14.79 3.39 2.37
C ASN A 341 -13.79 2.86 3.42
N ARG A 342 -13.47 3.69 4.40
CA ARG A 342 -12.55 3.34 5.49
C ARG A 342 -13.11 2.29 6.44
N ARG A 343 -14.45 2.19 6.57
CA ARG A 343 -15.10 1.23 7.48
C ARG A 343 -14.86 -0.23 7.13
N LYS A 344 -14.42 -0.51 5.91
CA LYS A 344 -14.00 -1.85 5.48
C LYS A 344 -12.54 -2.16 5.74
N LEU A 345 -11.81 -1.27 6.40
CA LEU A 345 -10.41 -1.45 6.76
C LEU A 345 -10.30 -1.61 8.27
N PHE A 346 -9.46 -2.54 8.71
CA PHE A 346 -9.21 -2.71 10.13
C PHE A 346 -7.73 -2.95 10.45
N VAL A 347 -7.35 -2.65 11.67
CA VAL A 347 -6.02 -2.93 12.21
C VAL A 347 -6.11 -3.48 13.63
N LEU A 348 -5.38 -4.56 13.86
CA LEU A 348 -5.05 -5.05 15.18
C LEU A 348 -3.61 -4.66 15.48
N TYR A 349 -3.32 -4.19 16.69
CA TYR A 349 -1.96 -3.79 17.07
C TYR A 349 -1.74 -4.04 18.55
N LYS A 350 -0.46 -4.17 18.94
CA LYS A 350 -0.10 -4.30 20.35
C LYS A 350 0.09 -2.89 20.91
N PRO A 351 -0.75 -2.44 21.87
CA PRO A 351 -0.55 -1.16 22.55
C PRO A 351 0.82 -1.13 23.22
N SER A 352 1.53 -0.04 23.08
CA SER A 352 2.84 0.18 23.73
C SER A 352 2.69 0.55 25.19
#